data_d28c622f313ed852343db74fa20a7353
#
_entry.id   d28c622f313ed852343db74fa20a7353
#
_cell.length_a   1.000
_cell.length_b   1.000
_cell.length_c   1.000
_cell.angle_alpha   90.00
_cell.angle_beta   90.00
_cell.angle_gamma   90.00
#
_symmetry.space_group_name_H-M   'P 1'
#
loop_
_entity.id
_entity.type
_entity.pdbx_description
1 polymer ?
#
loop_
_entity_poly.entity_id
_entity_poly.type
_entity_poly.pdbx_seq_one_letter_code
_entity_poly.pdbx_strand_id
1 'polypeptide(L)'
;MEKSILFKTMVVATLALPAMMGSCKKDKADAPARPVVKVESVTLNIHDTTIFAGDNFTLTATILPANADTLDVNWESKDKSIADVTSAGTVFGAQNAGSTYIVVTTLGGNHKDSCKVTVLKNIDFKDAKLLNALKSNSSINTDGDDGISRKEAELVKSLDISDKGITAFDELYYFFNLEELSCESNQIAALDLSKLTKLQTLRCQNNQLTKLDISQNSALTTLICNKNNIDTLDIRNNKGLTAIVCGNQTNGNLKLELTIDQFNTVWKETGSNANNKNVDMVMNFFEGASIKSSDLDNAVKNGDSASFDLFMGKFSFRLFDSEGKELSFYDPSVLRQIVWTSSDESVATISAEYEDAEEANTAKMTVKTLAKGNTVIKGTVNDEYTISFNLEVK
;
A
#
# COMPACT_ATOMS: atom_id res chain seq x y z
N MET A 1 9.93 22.33 7.79
CA MET A 1 8.92 22.88 8.72
C MET A 1 8.72 21.85 9.82
N GLU A 2 9.43 22.07 10.93
CA GLU A 2 9.35 21.26 12.14
C GLU A 2 7.99 21.45 12.80
N LYS A 3 7.29 20.36 13.10
CA LYS A 3 6.16 20.39 14.02
C LYS A 3 6.63 19.86 15.38
N SER A 4 6.93 20.79 16.24
CA SER A 4 7.17 20.61 17.66
C SER A 4 5.92 20.02 18.33
N ILE A 5 6.07 18.87 18.97
CA ILE A 5 5.06 18.27 19.83
C ILE A 5 5.23 18.86 21.22
N LEU A 6 4.26 19.65 21.63
CA LEU A 6 4.19 20.31 22.94
C LEU A 6 3.79 19.27 24.02
N PHE A 7 4.72 18.94 24.88
CA PHE A 7 4.42 18.22 26.14
C PHE A 7 3.66 19.16 27.09
N LYS A 8 2.40 18.85 27.40
CA LYS A 8 1.67 19.52 28.47
C LYS A 8 2.17 19.02 29.82
N THR A 9 2.96 19.83 30.45
CA THR A 9 3.34 19.67 31.87
C THR A 9 2.11 19.94 32.74
N MET A 10 1.67 18.94 33.49
CA MET A 10 0.59 19.09 34.45
C MET A 10 1.15 19.78 35.70
N VAL A 11 0.81 21.05 35.86
CA VAL A 11 1.14 21.83 37.05
C VAL A 11 0.20 21.43 38.18
N VAL A 12 0.71 20.80 39.18
CA VAL A 12 -0.01 20.59 40.48
C VAL A 12 -0.03 21.91 41.22
N ALA A 13 -1.18 22.53 41.31
CA ALA A 13 -1.38 23.72 42.12
C ALA A 13 -1.39 23.35 43.62
N THR A 14 -0.34 23.71 44.33
CA THR A 14 -0.33 23.71 45.81
C THR A 14 -1.13 24.89 46.32
N LEU A 15 -2.29 24.64 46.89
CA LEU A 15 -3.02 25.65 47.68
C LEU A 15 -2.28 25.85 49.00
N ALA A 16 -1.72 27.04 49.18
CA ALA A 16 -1.24 27.51 50.49
C ALA A 16 -2.43 28.03 51.33
N LEU A 17 -2.71 27.36 52.42
CA LEU A 17 -3.61 27.90 53.46
C LEU A 17 -2.80 28.82 54.42
N PRO A 18 -3.40 29.95 54.85
CA PRO A 18 -2.71 30.83 55.81
C PRO A 18 -2.73 30.24 57.20
N ALA A 19 -1.58 30.33 57.87
CA ALA A 19 -1.43 29.91 59.26
C ALA A 19 -2.15 30.89 60.20
N MET A 20 -3.21 30.45 60.89
CA MET A 20 -3.69 31.11 62.08
C MET A 20 -3.00 30.52 63.32
N MET A 21 -2.16 31.32 63.98
CA MET A 21 -1.61 30.99 65.26
C MET A 21 -2.68 31.05 66.33
N GLY A 22 -3.11 29.89 66.79
CA GLY A 22 -3.91 29.72 68.01
C GLY A 22 -3.23 28.76 68.94
N SER A 23 -2.59 29.29 69.97
CA SER A 23 -1.97 28.48 71.05
C SER A 23 -3.10 27.80 71.87
N CYS A 24 -3.19 26.47 71.74
CA CYS A 24 -3.87 25.61 72.68
C CYS A 24 -3.07 24.32 72.84
N LYS A 25 -2.44 24.14 73.96
CA LYS A 25 -1.95 22.83 74.40
C LYS A 25 -3.17 21.90 74.54
N LYS A 26 -3.34 20.99 73.62
CA LYS A 26 -4.12 19.79 73.77
C LYS A 26 -3.25 18.60 73.41
N ASP A 27 -3.25 17.60 74.26
CA ASP A 27 -2.67 16.31 74.10
C ASP A 27 -3.00 15.79 72.69
N LYS A 28 -1.96 15.60 71.85
CA LYS A 28 -2.13 14.92 70.57
C LYS A 28 -2.42 13.47 70.90
N ALA A 29 -3.71 13.10 70.93
CA ALA A 29 -4.06 11.73 70.68
C ALA A 29 -3.51 11.43 69.24
N ASP A 30 -2.55 10.53 69.14
CA ASP A 30 -2.05 10.04 67.85
C ASP A 30 -3.26 9.57 67.06
N ALA A 31 -3.55 10.22 65.93
CA ALA A 31 -4.53 9.72 64.98
C ALA A 31 -4.15 8.28 64.65
N PRO A 32 -5.11 7.33 64.66
CA PRO A 32 -4.77 5.96 64.33
C PRO A 32 -4.06 5.90 63.01
N ALA A 33 -2.88 5.29 62.97
CA ALA A 33 -2.09 5.15 61.79
C ALA A 33 -2.95 4.52 60.69
N ARG A 34 -3.02 5.15 59.51
CA ARG A 34 -3.70 4.59 58.36
C ARG A 34 -3.20 3.16 58.15
N PRO A 35 -4.08 2.17 57.95
CA PRO A 35 -3.63 0.80 57.66
C PRO A 35 -2.76 0.81 56.42
N VAL A 36 -1.59 0.18 56.49
CA VAL A 36 -0.67 0.04 55.38
C VAL A 36 -1.30 -0.90 54.33
N VAL A 37 -1.47 -0.39 53.12
CA VAL A 37 -1.92 -1.19 51.98
C VAL A 37 -0.68 -1.79 51.31
N LYS A 38 -0.54 -3.12 51.45
CA LYS A 38 0.60 -3.84 50.87
C LYS A 38 0.37 -4.16 49.43
N VAL A 39 1.47 -4.29 48.64
CA VAL A 39 1.42 -4.89 47.30
C VAL A 39 1.11 -6.39 47.42
N GLU A 40 0.21 -6.88 46.57
CA GLU A 40 -0.23 -8.28 46.49
C GLU A 40 0.30 -8.97 45.24
N SER A 41 0.48 -8.23 44.14
CA SER A 41 0.98 -8.76 42.88
C SER A 41 1.56 -7.69 41.96
N VAL A 42 2.35 -8.14 40.96
CA VAL A 42 2.78 -7.35 39.81
C VAL A 42 2.59 -8.21 38.57
N THR A 43 2.17 -7.59 37.46
CA THR A 43 2.00 -8.26 36.16
C THR A 43 2.50 -7.37 35.05
N LEU A 44 3.23 -7.95 34.10
CA LEU A 44 3.71 -7.28 32.88
C LEU A 44 2.65 -7.31 31.77
N ASN A 45 2.67 -6.28 30.92
CA ASN A 45 1.85 -6.20 29.71
C ASN A 45 2.28 -7.20 28.63
N ILE A 46 3.54 -7.70 28.67
CA ILE A 46 4.14 -8.62 27.70
C ILE A 46 4.99 -9.64 28.45
N HIS A 47 4.89 -10.93 28.13
CA HIS A 47 5.64 -12.02 28.78
C HIS A 47 6.62 -12.74 27.84
N ASP A 48 6.47 -12.58 26.52
CA ASP A 48 7.41 -13.08 25.50
C ASP A 48 7.39 -12.14 24.30
N THR A 49 8.56 -11.80 23.78
CA THR A 49 8.70 -10.96 22.59
C THR A 49 10.02 -11.20 21.90
N THR A 50 10.03 -10.89 20.58
CA THR A 50 11.22 -10.95 19.74
C THR A 50 11.48 -9.58 19.14
N ILE A 51 12.72 -9.10 19.22
CA ILE A 51 13.18 -7.82 18.66
C ILE A 51 14.49 -8.04 17.91
N PHE A 52 14.87 -7.08 17.08
CA PHE A 52 16.21 -7.07 16.49
C PHE A 52 17.22 -6.34 17.39
N ALA A 53 18.49 -6.64 17.18
CA ALA A 53 19.60 -5.90 17.78
C ALA A 53 19.47 -4.39 17.48
N GLY A 54 19.54 -3.56 18.54
CA GLY A 54 19.35 -2.11 18.46
C GLY A 54 17.90 -1.61 18.55
N ASP A 55 16.89 -2.49 18.41
CA ASP A 55 15.49 -2.13 18.65
C ASP A 55 15.19 -1.92 20.13
N ASN A 56 14.11 -1.23 20.45
CA ASN A 56 13.63 -1.06 21.81
C ASN A 56 12.10 -1.14 21.90
N PHE A 57 11.61 -1.47 23.08
CA PHE A 57 10.20 -1.43 23.43
C PHE A 57 10.02 -1.16 24.92
N THR A 58 8.80 -0.91 25.39
CA THR A 58 8.55 -0.60 26.79
C THR A 58 7.67 -1.67 27.43
N LEU A 59 8.17 -2.25 28.52
CA LEU A 59 7.38 -3.06 29.45
C LEU A 59 6.69 -2.16 30.46
N THR A 60 5.41 -2.46 30.70
CA THR A 60 4.61 -1.77 31.73
C THR A 60 4.22 -2.76 32.81
N ALA A 61 4.51 -2.40 34.07
CA ALA A 61 4.14 -3.20 35.23
C ALA A 61 2.82 -2.69 35.82
N THR A 62 1.85 -3.57 35.98
CA THR A 62 0.60 -3.33 36.72
C THR A 62 0.72 -3.93 38.09
N ILE A 63 0.58 -3.09 39.14
CA ILE A 63 0.69 -3.47 40.54
C ILE A 63 -0.69 -3.48 41.17
N LEU A 64 -1.00 -4.49 41.94
CA LEU A 64 -2.25 -4.61 42.67
C LEU A 64 -1.98 -4.73 44.19
N PRO A 65 -2.87 -4.14 45.02
CA PRO A 65 -3.93 -3.22 44.60
C PRO A 65 -3.34 -1.85 44.20
N ALA A 66 -4.03 -1.12 43.30
CA ALA A 66 -3.55 0.15 42.75
C ALA A 66 -3.37 1.29 43.78
N ASN A 67 -3.91 1.11 44.99
CA ASN A 67 -3.76 2.02 46.13
C ASN A 67 -2.71 1.55 47.15
N ALA A 68 -1.84 0.63 46.80
CA ALA A 68 -0.76 0.19 47.64
C ALA A 68 0.18 1.38 48.00
N ASP A 69 0.75 1.35 49.21
CA ASP A 69 1.54 2.47 49.72
C ASP A 69 2.88 2.63 48.98
N THR A 70 3.33 1.60 48.27
CA THR A 70 4.56 1.61 47.48
C THR A 70 4.29 0.95 46.14
N LEU A 71 4.33 1.73 45.06
CA LEU A 71 4.15 1.27 43.69
C LEU A 71 5.48 1.21 42.90
N ASP A 72 6.61 1.45 43.60
CA ASP A 72 7.92 1.44 42.97
C ASP A 72 8.36 0.02 42.62
N VAL A 73 9.04 -0.08 41.51
CA VAL A 73 9.60 -1.33 40.99
C VAL A 73 11.06 -1.22 40.65
N ASN A 74 11.75 -2.32 40.72
CA ASN A 74 13.10 -2.49 40.22
C ASN A 74 13.08 -3.40 38.97
N TRP A 75 13.78 -2.97 37.93
CA TRP A 75 13.96 -3.71 36.71
C TRP A 75 15.36 -4.34 36.64
N GLU A 76 15.43 -5.58 36.20
CA GLU A 76 16.69 -6.30 36.07
C GLU A 76 16.67 -7.14 34.77
N SER A 77 17.73 -7.02 33.97
CA SER A 77 18.02 -8.00 32.92
C SER A 77 18.88 -9.13 33.47
N LYS A 78 18.55 -10.37 33.11
CA LYS A 78 19.34 -11.56 33.47
C LYS A 78 20.59 -11.72 32.63
N ASP A 79 20.61 -11.14 31.43
CA ASP A 79 21.77 -11.05 30.57
C ASP A 79 21.77 -9.76 29.76
N LYS A 80 22.51 -8.77 30.22
CA LYS A 80 22.62 -7.46 29.58
C LYS A 80 23.36 -7.49 28.24
N SER A 81 24.09 -8.56 27.95
CA SER A 81 24.74 -8.73 26.66
C SER A 81 23.75 -9.08 25.54
N ILE A 82 22.56 -9.57 25.90
CA ILE A 82 21.44 -9.88 24.99
C ILE A 82 20.43 -8.73 24.97
N ALA A 83 19.95 -8.28 26.13
CA ALA A 83 19.07 -7.13 26.27
C ALA A 83 19.24 -6.45 27.60
N ASP A 84 19.17 -5.12 27.66
CA ASP A 84 19.19 -4.34 28.91
C ASP A 84 17.88 -3.59 29.10
N VAL A 85 17.61 -3.13 30.31
CA VAL A 85 16.39 -2.43 30.68
C VAL A 85 16.69 -1.18 31.53
N THR A 86 15.99 -0.08 31.25
CA THR A 86 16.05 1.13 32.06
C THR A 86 15.15 1.04 33.30
N SER A 87 15.34 1.96 34.25
CA SER A 87 14.45 2.13 35.40
C SER A 87 12.99 2.45 35.02
N ALA A 88 12.73 2.91 33.79
CA ALA A 88 11.40 3.20 33.27
C ALA A 88 10.74 2.01 32.55
N GLY A 89 11.40 0.84 32.51
CA GLY A 89 10.88 -0.35 31.83
C GLY A 89 11.16 -0.38 30.32
N THR A 90 11.95 0.56 29.77
CA THR A 90 12.35 0.52 28.35
C THR A 90 13.47 -0.50 28.19
N VAL A 91 13.21 -1.50 27.34
CA VAL A 91 14.13 -2.60 27.02
C VAL A 91 14.83 -2.30 25.70
N PHE A 92 16.13 -2.55 25.63
CA PHE A 92 16.97 -2.38 24.44
C PHE A 92 17.62 -3.72 24.08
N GLY A 93 17.44 -4.15 22.83
CA GLY A 93 18.19 -5.28 22.29
C GLY A 93 19.68 -4.92 22.13
N ALA A 94 20.55 -5.72 22.70
CA ALA A 94 22.00 -5.57 22.51
C ALA A 94 22.44 -6.13 21.14
N GLN A 95 23.74 -6.08 20.84
CA GLN A 95 24.27 -6.53 19.55
C GLN A 95 24.39 -8.07 19.43
N ASN A 96 24.26 -8.79 20.53
CA ASN A 96 24.35 -10.26 20.54
C ASN A 96 22.96 -10.87 20.39
N ALA A 97 22.84 -11.85 19.50
CA ALA A 97 21.63 -12.66 19.37
C ALA A 97 21.51 -13.64 20.57
N GLY A 98 20.29 -13.91 20.93
CA GLY A 98 20.01 -14.85 22.04
C GLY A 98 18.70 -14.55 22.73
N SER A 99 18.47 -15.19 23.89
CA SER A 99 17.28 -14.92 24.70
C SER A 99 17.69 -14.63 26.15
N THR A 100 17.03 -13.66 26.76
CA THR A 100 17.18 -13.33 28.17
C THR A 100 15.83 -13.06 28.81
N TYR A 101 15.80 -12.88 30.13
CA TYR A 101 14.61 -12.47 30.86
C TYR A 101 14.82 -11.06 31.45
N ILE A 102 13.84 -10.21 31.20
CA ILE A 102 13.68 -8.94 31.90
C ILE A 102 12.72 -9.19 33.06
N VAL A 103 13.17 -8.91 34.27
CA VAL A 103 12.43 -9.18 35.50
C VAL A 103 12.06 -7.83 36.15
N VAL A 104 10.79 -7.68 36.51
CA VAL A 104 10.31 -6.64 37.40
C VAL A 104 10.17 -7.18 38.81
N THR A 105 10.55 -6.39 39.83
CA THR A 105 10.36 -6.72 41.23
C THR A 105 9.80 -5.50 41.96
N THR A 106 8.69 -5.67 42.67
CA THR A 106 8.13 -4.58 43.50
C THR A 106 8.99 -4.32 44.74
N LEU A 107 9.20 -3.08 45.13
CA LEU A 107 9.90 -2.72 46.37
C LEU A 107 9.03 -3.06 47.59
N GLY A 108 7.72 -2.98 47.47
CA GLY A 108 6.76 -3.44 48.47
C GLY A 108 6.39 -4.90 48.27
N GLY A 109 6.93 -5.84 49.05
CA GLY A 109 6.54 -7.24 49.06
C GLY A 109 7.37 -8.18 48.19
N ASN A 110 8.30 -7.69 47.35
CA ASN A 110 9.19 -8.47 46.48
C ASN A 110 8.43 -9.38 45.47
N HIS A 111 7.23 -8.99 45.04
CA HIS A 111 6.53 -9.67 43.99
C HIS A 111 7.27 -9.51 42.67
N LYS A 112 7.27 -10.56 41.85
CA LYS A 112 8.02 -10.60 40.58
C LYS A 112 7.17 -11.02 39.43
N ASP A 113 7.48 -10.48 38.27
CA ASP A 113 7.05 -10.98 36.96
C ASP A 113 8.20 -10.85 35.96
N SER A 114 8.12 -11.53 34.82
CA SER A 114 9.19 -11.51 33.85
C SER A 114 8.69 -11.60 32.41
N CYS A 115 9.46 -10.97 31.51
CA CYS A 115 9.28 -11.10 30.07
C CYS A 115 10.51 -11.77 29.46
N LYS A 116 10.29 -12.85 28.69
CA LYS A 116 11.34 -13.43 27.84
C LYS A 116 11.54 -12.52 26.62
N VAL A 117 12.77 -12.08 26.42
CA VAL A 117 13.17 -11.25 25.27
C VAL A 117 14.14 -12.03 24.41
N THR A 118 13.78 -12.27 23.15
CA THR A 118 14.67 -12.86 22.16
C THR A 118 15.18 -11.76 21.24
N VAL A 119 16.49 -11.64 21.11
CA VAL A 119 17.15 -10.68 20.23
C VAL A 119 17.69 -11.43 19.02
N LEU A 120 17.28 -11.00 17.83
CA LEU A 120 17.78 -11.49 16.55
C LEU A 120 18.84 -10.51 16.03
N LYS A 121 19.97 -11.02 15.58
CA LYS A 121 20.97 -10.23 14.86
C LYS A 121 20.59 -10.12 13.38
N ASN A 122 20.20 -11.23 12.80
CA ASN A 122 19.96 -11.38 11.37
C ASN A 122 18.50 -11.70 11.06
N ILE A 123 18.08 -11.37 9.86
CA ILE A 123 16.77 -11.71 9.31
C ILE A 123 16.73 -13.23 9.08
N ASP A 124 15.61 -13.85 9.43
CA ASP A 124 15.34 -15.26 9.19
C ASP A 124 14.77 -15.46 7.78
N PHE A 125 15.66 -15.67 6.79
CA PHE A 125 15.27 -15.93 5.42
C PHE A 125 14.81 -17.39 5.25
N LYS A 126 13.61 -17.56 4.74
CA LYS A 126 13.03 -18.88 4.49
C LYS A 126 13.62 -19.59 3.27
N ASP A 127 13.99 -18.80 2.25
CA ASP A 127 14.65 -19.33 1.05
C ASP A 127 16.18 -19.31 1.23
N ALA A 128 16.78 -20.47 1.37
CA ALA A 128 18.23 -20.63 1.56
C ALA A 128 19.05 -20.15 0.35
N LYS A 129 18.49 -20.19 -0.88
CA LYS A 129 19.17 -19.70 -2.08
C LYS A 129 19.20 -18.18 -2.09
N LEU A 130 18.11 -17.56 -1.64
CA LEU A 130 18.06 -16.11 -1.44
C LEU A 130 19.10 -15.67 -0.41
N LEU A 131 19.11 -16.29 0.78
CA LEU A 131 20.10 -15.98 1.81
C LEU A 131 21.54 -16.13 1.28
N ASN A 132 21.84 -17.23 0.57
CA ASN A 132 23.15 -17.46 0.01
C ASN A 132 23.54 -16.40 -1.04
N ALA A 133 22.61 -15.96 -1.89
CA ALA A 133 22.84 -14.91 -2.86
C ALA A 133 23.17 -13.57 -2.16
N LEU A 134 22.43 -13.21 -1.13
CA LEU A 134 22.65 -12.00 -0.33
C LEU A 134 23.99 -12.04 0.42
N LYS A 135 24.28 -13.14 1.11
CA LYS A 135 25.54 -13.34 1.85
C LYS A 135 26.77 -13.28 0.98
N SER A 136 26.67 -13.78 -0.24
CA SER A 136 27.79 -13.79 -1.20
C SER A 136 28.12 -12.39 -1.75
N ASN A 137 27.26 -11.41 -1.50
CA ASN A 137 27.45 -10.04 -1.95
C ASN A 137 28.01 -9.18 -0.81
N SER A 138 29.30 -8.88 -0.85
CA SER A 138 30.00 -8.07 0.16
C SER A 138 29.51 -6.61 0.27
N SER A 139 28.76 -6.12 -0.72
CA SER A 139 28.12 -4.81 -0.64
C SER A 139 26.82 -4.86 0.16
N ILE A 140 26.26 -6.05 0.40
CA ILE A 140 25.07 -6.30 1.22
C ILE A 140 25.49 -6.83 2.58
N ASN A 141 26.16 -7.99 2.62
CA ASN A 141 26.74 -8.57 3.84
C ASN A 141 28.05 -7.83 4.16
N THR A 142 27.93 -6.72 4.83
CA THR A 142 29.04 -5.77 5.06
C THR A 142 29.92 -6.16 6.23
N ASP A 143 29.40 -6.91 7.21
CA ASP A 143 30.15 -7.44 8.35
C ASP A 143 30.72 -8.84 8.12
N GLY A 144 30.35 -9.48 6.99
CA GLY A 144 30.85 -10.79 6.54
C GLY A 144 30.42 -11.95 7.43
N ASP A 145 29.35 -11.79 8.19
CA ASP A 145 28.86 -12.85 9.04
C ASP A 145 27.99 -13.87 8.27
N ASP A 146 27.36 -14.81 8.98
CA ASP A 146 26.59 -15.88 8.36
C ASP A 146 25.11 -15.52 8.13
N GLY A 147 24.78 -14.25 8.05
CA GLY A 147 23.41 -13.76 7.83
C GLY A 147 23.34 -12.40 7.17
N ILE A 148 22.16 -11.83 7.17
CA ILE A 148 21.90 -10.45 6.76
C ILE A 148 21.11 -9.79 7.88
N SER A 149 21.66 -8.75 8.47
CA SER A 149 20.99 -7.96 9.49
C SER A 149 19.93 -7.05 8.85
N ARG A 150 18.97 -6.61 9.66
CA ARG A 150 17.99 -5.60 9.23
C ARG A 150 18.67 -4.32 8.74
N LYS A 151 19.71 -3.86 9.43
CA LYS A 151 20.45 -2.66 9.07
C LYS A 151 21.14 -2.77 7.70
N GLU A 152 21.67 -3.94 7.36
CA GLU A 152 22.24 -4.19 6.05
C GLU A 152 21.17 -4.17 4.96
N ALA A 153 20.03 -4.85 5.19
CA ALA A 153 18.91 -4.84 4.25
C ALA A 153 18.37 -3.42 3.99
N GLU A 154 18.27 -2.60 5.05
CA GLU A 154 17.84 -1.19 4.96
C GLU A 154 18.78 -0.31 4.11
N LEU A 155 20.04 -0.65 3.99
CA LEU A 155 21.03 0.12 3.21
C LEU A 155 21.02 -0.22 1.72
N VAL A 156 20.39 -1.33 1.34
CA VAL A 156 20.37 -1.78 -0.05
C VAL A 156 19.45 -0.90 -0.88
N LYS A 157 20.00 -0.31 -1.95
CA LYS A 157 19.26 0.48 -2.93
C LYS A 157 19.05 -0.23 -4.25
N SER A 158 19.99 -1.07 -4.64
CA SER A 158 19.94 -1.88 -5.86
C SER A 158 20.24 -3.33 -5.50
N LEU A 159 19.36 -4.23 -5.90
CA LEU A 159 19.44 -5.65 -5.61
C LEU A 159 19.28 -6.47 -6.89
N ASP A 160 20.30 -7.23 -7.22
CA ASP A 160 20.26 -8.23 -8.30
C ASP A 160 20.41 -9.64 -7.72
N ILE A 161 19.32 -10.38 -7.79
CA ILE A 161 19.22 -11.80 -7.38
C ILE A 161 18.72 -12.67 -8.55
N SER A 162 19.02 -12.27 -9.77
CA SER A 162 18.59 -12.96 -11.00
C SER A 162 19.26 -14.32 -11.13
N ASP A 163 18.52 -15.29 -11.70
CA ASP A 163 19.05 -16.63 -12.05
C ASP A 163 19.69 -17.40 -10.87
N LYS A 164 19.03 -17.35 -9.70
CA LYS A 164 19.48 -18.06 -8.48
C LYS A 164 18.60 -19.24 -8.13
N GLY A 165 17.50 -19.48 -8.87
CA GLY A 165 16.52 -20.53 -8.57
C GLY A 165 15.75 -20.28 -7.26
N ILE A 166 15.59 -19.03 -6.87
CA ILE A 166 14.85 -18.58 -5.68
C ILE A 166 13.36 -18.87 -5.88
N THR A 167 12.71 -19.32 -4.82
CA THR A 167 11.29 -19.68 -4.84
C THR A 167 10.40 -18.70 -4.08
N ALA A 168 10.96 -17.99 -3.10
CA ALA A 168 10.23 -17.02 -2.28
C ALA A 168 11.12 -15.84 -1.87
N PHE A 169 10.49 -14.68 -1.65
CA PHE A 169 11.12 -13.49 -1.09
C PHE A 169 10.15 -12.82 -0.11
N ASP A 170 9.78 -13.55 0.94
CA ASP A 170 8.83 -13.08 1.96
C ASP A 170 9.41 -11.93 2.79
N GLU A 171 10.74 -11.85 2.91
CA GLU A 171 11.47 -10.85 3.70
C GLU A 171 11.77 -9.55 2.93
N LEU A 172 11.20 -9.38 1.73
CA LEU A 172 11.41 -8.21 0.85
C LEU A 172 11.10 -6.88 1.54
N TYR A 173 10.16 -6.87 2.49
CA TYR A 173 9.77 -5.68 3.23
C TYR A 173 10.89 -5.07 4.10
N TYR A 174 11.96 -5.80 4.42
CA TYR A 174 13.15 -5.24 5.08
C TYR A 174 14.01 -4.37 4.15
N PHE A 175 13.85 -4.53 2.83
CA PHE A 175 14.59 -3.80 1.81
C PHE A 175 13.85 -2.54 1.33
N PHE A 176 13.18 -1.82 2.22
CA PHE A 176 12.26 -0.73 1.89
C PHE A 176 12.91 0.51 1.25
N ASN A 177 14.24 0.56 1.20
CA ASN A 177 14.99 1.61 0.49
C ASN A 177 15.39 1.22 -0.94
N LEU A 178 14.94 0.05 -1.44
CA LEU A 178 15.23 -0.35 -2.82
C LEU A 178 14.69 0.67 -3.82
N GLU A 179 15.56 1.05 -4.72
CA GLU A 179 15.29 1.84 -5.92
C GLU A 179 15.27 0.93 -7.16
N GLU A 180 16.06 -0.16 -7.15
CA GLU A 180 16.13 -1.14 -8.22
C GLU A 180 16.07 -2.57 -7.69
N LEU A 181 15.19 -3.40 -8.27
CA LEU A 181 15.09 -4.83 -7.99
C LEU A 181 15.12 -5.62 -9.29
N SER A 182 16.11 -6.52 -9.41
CA SER A 182 16.18 -7.52 -10.46
C SER A 182 16.11 -8.91 -9.81
N CYS A 183 15.02 -9.62 -10.06
CA CYS A 183 14.78 -10.98 -9.56
C CYS A 183 14.34 -11.91 -10.69
N GLU A 184 14.70 -11.59 -11.92
CA GLU A 184 14.34 -12.35 -13.11
C GLU A 184 14.88 -13.77 -13.12
N SER A 185 14.25 -14.64 -13.91
CA SER A 185 14.71 -16.02 -14.11
C SER A 185 14.84 -16.82 -12.80
N ASN A 186 13.85 -16.70 -11.95
CA ASN A 186 13.70 -17.46 -10.70
C ASN A 186 12.41 -18.30 -10.74
N GLN A 187 11.93 -18.75 -9.60
CA GLN A 187 10.71 -19.54 -9.44
C GLN A 187 9.76 -18.86 -8.42
N ILE A 188 9.81 -17.54 -8.35
CA ILE A 188 9.07 -16.75 -7.37
C ILE A 188 7.58 -16.73 -7.76
N ALA A 189 6.72 -17.13 -6.82
CA ALA A 189 5.28 -17.19 -7.04
C ALA A 189 4.52 -15.93 -6.55
N ALA A 190 5.12 -15.17 -5.65
CA ALA A 190 4.56 -13.94 -5.09
C ALA A 190 5.64 -12.93 -4.71
N LEU A 191 5.34 -11.65 -4.85
CA LEU A 191 6.18 -10.53 -4.39
C LEU A 191 5.28 -9.52 -3.67
N ASP A 192 5.58 -9.21 -2.41
CA ASP A 192 4.97 -8.09 -1.70
C ASP A 192 5.84 -6.83 -1.86
N LEU A 193 5.40 -5.93 -2.72
CA LEU A 193 6.09 -4.67 -3.03
C LEU A 193 5.55 -3.49 -2.21
N SER A 194 4.60 -3.71 -1.32
CA SER A 194 3.85 -2.65 -0.61
C SER A 194 4.72 -1.69 0.20
N LYS A 195 5.90 -2.14 0.65
CA LYS A 195 6.86 -1.33 1.41
C LYS A 195 7.93 -0.66 0.54
N LEU A 196 8.03 -1.03 -0.74
CA LEU A 196 9.07 -0.55 -1.65
C LEU A 196 8.63 0.74 -2.38
N THR A 197 8.24 1.75 -1.64
CA THR A 197 7.68 3.00 -2.22
C THR A 197 8.68 3.83 -3.02
N LYS A 198 9.98 3.53 -2.92
CA LYS A 198 11.06 4.19 -3.66
C LYS A 198 11.46 3.44 -4.94
N LEU A 199 10.84 2.29 -5.22
CA LEU A 199 11.21 1.43 -6.33
C LEU A 199 10.97 2.13 -7.66
N GLN A 200 12.02 2.28 -8.47
CA GLN A 200 12.02 2.91 -9.78
C GLN A 200 12.12 1.88 -10.91
N THR A 201 12.85 0.80 -10.68
CA THR A 201 13.02 -0.27 -11.66
C THR A 201 12.69 -1.63 -11.04
N LEU A 202 11.77 -2.35 -11.67
CA LEU A 202 11.43 -3.73 -11.33
C LEU A 202 11.63 -4.64 -12.55
N ARG A 203 12.50 -5.64 -12.41
CA ARG A 203 12.71 -6.72 -13.36
C ARG A 203 12.37 -8.05 -12.67
N CYS A 204 11.19 -8.59 -12.96
CA CYS A 204 10.70 -9.84 -12.37
C CYS A 204 10.20 -10.84 -13.44
N GLN A 205 10.64 -10.66 -14.70
CA GLN A 205 10.24 -11.55 -15.80
C GLN A 205 10.75 -12.97 -15.57
N ASN A 206 10.11 -13.92 -16.25
CA ASN A 206 10.47 -15.33 -16.20
C ASN A 206 10.46 -15.87 -14.76
N ASN A 207 9.31 -15.74 -14.11
CA ASN A 207 8.99 -16.25 -12.79
C ASN A 207 7.62 -16.97 -12.82
N GLN A 208 7.01 -17.20 -11.66
CA GLN A 208 5.72 -17.88 -11.53
C GLN A 208 4.65 -16.98 -10.88
N LEU A 209 4.81 -15.66 -11.00
CA LEU A 209 3.89 -14.69 -10.41
C LEU A 209 2.50 -14.84 -11.01
N THR A 210 1.49 -15.01 -10.17
CA THR A 210 0.07 -15.04 -10.57
C THR A 210 -0.61 -13.68 -10.39
N LYS A 211 -0.03 -12.82 -9.55
CA LYS A 211 -0.46 -11.44 -9.30
C LYS A 211 0.76 -10.56 -9.11
N LEU A 212 0.63 -9.29 -9.48
CA LEU A 212 1.64 -8.27 -9.24
C LEU A 212 0.93 -6.96 -8.89
N ASP A 213 0.95 -6.60 -7.61
CA ASP A 213 0.40 -5.33 -7.13
C ASP A 213 1.53 -4.31 -7.02
N ILE A 214 1.45 -3.28 -7.86
CA ILE A 214 2.40 -2.15 -7.91
C ILE A 214 1.74 -0.83 -7.51
N SER A 215 0.55 -0.86 -6.92
CA SER A 215 -0.24 0.32 -6.57
C SER A 215 0.48 1.28 -5.61
N GLN A 216 1.37 0.76 -4.77
CA GLN A 216 2.16 1.55 -3.81
C GLN A 216 3.51 2.04 -4.39
N ASN A 217 3.87 1.62 -5.60
CA ASN A 217 5.17 1.91 -6.22
C ASN A 217 5.07 3.06 -7.23
N SER A 218 4.60 4.22 -6.77
CA SER A 218 4.36 5.39 -7.64
C SER A 218 5.62 5.99 -8.27
N ALA A 219 6.80 5.66 -7.74
CA ALA A 219 8.09 6.06 -8.29
C ALA A 219 8.56 5.18 -9.46
N LEU A 220 7.80 4.12 -9.80
CA LEU A 220 8.21 3.14 -10.82
C LEU A 220 8.25 3.79 -12.21
N THR A 221 9.40 3.66 -12.87
CA THR A 221 9.67 4.15 -14.23
C THR A 221 9.86 3.03 -15.25
N THR A 222 10.34 1.87 -14.78
CA THR A 222 10.61 0.70 -15.63
C THR A 222 10.01 -0.56 -14.99
N LEU A 223 9.16 -1.26 -15.73
CA LEU A 223 8.56 -2.53 -15.32
C LEU A 223 8.77 -3.59 -16.38
N ILE A 224 9.44 -4.68 -16.02
CA ILE A 224 9.61 -5.86 -16.86
C ILE A 224 9.11 -7.09 -16.09
N CYS A 225 7.92 -7.60 -16.47
CA CYS A 225 7.23 -8.69 -15.79
C CYS A 225 6.66 -9.76 -16.76
N ASN A 226 7.11 -9.75 -18.01
CA ASN A 226 6.70 -10.75 -19.02
C ASN A 226 7.10 -12.18 -18.60
N LYS A 227 6.48 -13.19 -19.22
CA LYS A 227 6.75 -14.62 -18.91
C LYS A 227 6.53 -14.96 -17.42
N ASN A 228 5.38 -14.60 -16.93
CA ASN A 228 4.82 -14.99 -15.64
C ASN A 228 3.45 -15.65 -15.86
N ASN A 229 2.62 -15.71 -14.85
CA ASN A 229 1.24 -16.23 -14.90
C ASN A 229 0.21 -15.16 -14.50
N ILE A 230 0.50 -13.89 -14.79
CA ILE A 230 -0.30 -12.75 -14.35
C ILE A 230 -1.53 -12.64 -15.26
N ASP A 231 -2.74 -12.65 -14.69
CA ASP A 231 -3.98 -12.49 -15.44
C ASP A 231 -4.34 -11.01 -15.68
N THR A 232 -4.12 -10.17 -14.64
CA THR A 232 -4.45 -8.74 -14.68
C THR A 232 -3.33 -7.92 -14.07
N LEU A 233 -2.96 -6.82 -14.73
CA LEU A 233 -1.98 -5.85 -14.25
C LEU A 233 -2.56 -4.44 -14.35
N ASP A 234 -2.67 -3.75 -13.22
CA ASP A 234 -3.11 -2.36 -13.16
C ASP A 234 -1.90 -1.43 -13.00
N ILE A 235 -1.67 -0.57 -13.99
CA ILE A 235 -0.58 0.42 -13.98
C ILE A 235 -1.08 1.86 -13.80
N ARG A 236 -2.38 2.09 -13.63
CA ARG A 236 -2.99 3.44 -13.60
C ARG A 236 -2.39 4.36 -12.54
N ASN A 237 -1.92 3.80 -11.41
CA ASN A 237 -1.27 4.56 -10.34
C ASN A 237 0.21 4.86 -10.60
N ASN A 238 0.84 4.20 -11.59
CA ASN A 238 2.26 4.33 -11.89
C ASN A 238 2.50 5.35 -13.01
N LYS A 239 2.14 6.58 -12.75
CA LYS A 239 2.17 7.68 -13.75
C LYS A 239 3.57 8.01 -14.27
N GLY A 240 4.61 7.61 -13.54
CA GLY A 240 6.01 7.81 -13.91
C GLY A 240 6.58 6.73 -14.85
N LEU A 241 5.82 5.68 -15.19
CA LEU A 241 6.29 4.63 -16.08
C LEU A 241 6.65 5.20 -17.46
N THR A 242 7.82 4.81 -17.94
CA THR A 242 8.33 5.14 -19.29
C THR A 242 8.64 3.90 -20.10
N ALA A 243 8.78 2.74 -19.45
CA ALA A 243 9.05 1.48 -20.11
C ALA A 243 8.27 0.34 -19.45
N ILE A 244 7.59 -0.48 -20.26
CA ILE A 244 6.87 -1.66 -19.82
C ILE A 244 7.09 -2.84 -20.75
N VAL A 245 7.36 -4.01 -20.17
CA VAL A 245 7.35 -5.30 -20.87
C VAL A 245 6.60 -6.29 -20.00
N CYS A 246 5.35 -6.61 -20.38
CA CYS A 246 4.44 -7.39 -19.54
C CYS A 246 3.71 -8.53 -20.26
N GLY A 247 3.88 -8.70 -21.56
CA GLY A 247 3.19 -9.72 -22.33
C GLY A 247 3.78 -11.12 -22.20
N ASN A 248 3.34 -12.02 -23.10
CA ASN A 248 3.79 -13.42 -23.12
C ASN A 248 3.61 -14.13 -21.77
N GLN A 249 2.49 -13.88 -21.10
CA GLN A 249 2.14 -14.63 -19.88
C GLN A 249 1.87 -16.09 -20.24
N THR A 250 2.24 -17.02 -19.36
CA THR A 250 2.15 -18.46 -19.67
C THR A 250 0.74 -19.01 -19.59
N ASN A 251 -0.15 -18.32 -18.89
CA ASN A 251 -1.56 -18.68 -18.71
C ASN A 251 -2.50 -18.08 -19.76
N GLY A 252 -2.00 -17.28 -20.73
CA GLY A 252 -2.80 -16.67 -21.78
C GLY A 252 -2.59 -15.17 -21.95
N ASN A 253 -3.65 -14.45 -22.26
CA ASN A 253 -3.61 -13.01 -22.44
C ASN A 253 -3.59 -12.29 -21.10
N LEU A 254 -2.71 -11.30 -20.96
CA LEU A 254 -2.70 -10.37 -19.86
C LEU A 254 -3.75 -9.27 -20.07
N LYS A 255 -4.62 -9.06 -19.11
CA LYS A 255 -5.46 -7.86 -19.05
C LYS A 255 -4.63 -6.71 -18.45
N LEU A 256 -4.26 -5.72 -19.27
CA LEU A 256 -3.50 -4.55 -18.83
C LEU A 256 -4.45 -3.35 -18.64
N GLU A 257 -4.55 -2.86 -17.40
CA GLU A 257 -5.32 -1.67 -17.05
C GLU A 257 -4.40 -0.45 -17.02
N LEU A 258 -4.71 0.54 -17.86
CA LEU A 258 -3.88 1.74 -18.04
C LEU A 258 -4.76 2.95 -18.36
N THR A 259 -4.19 4.16 -18.17
CA THR A 259 -4.79 5.40 -18.63
C THR A 259 -4.45 5.66 -20.10
N ILE A 260 -5.21 6.55 -20.73
CA ILE A 260 -4.92 7.01 -22.11
C ILE A 260 -3.54 7.66 -22.20
N ASP A 261 -3.16 8.46 -21.21
CA ASP A 261 -1.84 9.07 -21.16
C ASP A 261 -0.73 8.02 -21.11
N GLN A 262 -0.91 6.98 -20.32
CA GLN A 262 0.04 5.85 -20.25
C GLN A 262 0.08 5.07 -21.56
N PHE A 263 -1.03 4.90 -22.25
CA PHE A 263 -1.02 4.31 -23.56
C PHE A 263 -0.14 5.13 -24.52
N ASN A 264 -0.34 6.43 -24.57
CA ASN A 264 0.40 7.32 -25.47
C ASN A 264 1.88 7.46 -25.12
N THR A 265 2.25 7.45 -23.85
CA THR A 265 3.62 7.71 -23.39
C THR A 265 4.43 6.45 -23.16
N VAL A 266 3.83 5.37 -22.72
CA VAL A 266 4.52 4.12 -22.34
C VAL A 266 4.33 3.05 -23.40
N TRP A 267 3.07 2.71 -23.70
CA TRP A 267 2.78 1.57 -24.57
C TRP A 267 3.19 1.84 -26.03
N LYS A 268 2.91 3.03 -26.54
CA LYS A 268 3.27 3.42 -27.91
C LYS A 268 4.76 3.25 -28.19
N GLU A 269 5.61 3.55 -27.19
CA GLU A 269 7.06 3.43 -27.33
C GLU A 269 7.57 2.01 -27.07
N THR A 270 6.91 1.24 -26.21
CA THR A 270 7.39 -0.07 -25.75
C THR A 270 6.49 -1.25 -26.16
N GLY A 271 5.25 -1.00 -26.56
CA GLY A 271 4.27 -2.03 -26.91
C GLY A 271 4.65 -2.87 -28.13
N SER A 272 5.44 -2.35 -29.05
CA SER A 272 5.97 -3.09 -30.21
C SER A 272 7.04 -4.13 -29.82
N ASN A 273 7.45 -4.22 -28.56
CA ASN A 273 8.40 -5.23 -28.10
C ASN A 273 7.83 -6.63 -28.29
N ALA A 274 8.60 -7.55 -28.89
CA ALA A 274 8.20 -8.93 -29.12
C ALA A 274 7.75 -9.68 -27.84
N ASN A 275 8.14 -9.19 -26.66
CA ASN A 275 7.73 -9.71 -25.35
C ASN A 275 6.42 -9.11 -24.81
N ASN A 276 5.76 -8.21 -25.58
CA ASN A 276 4.44 -7.64 -25.23
C ASN A 276 3.30 -8.27 -26.07
N LYS A 277 3.45 -9.51 -26.50
CA LYS A 277 2.37 -10.25 -27.17
C LYS A 277 1.33 -10.71 -26.14
N ASN A 278 0.09 -10.90 -26.63
CA ASN A 278 -1.04 -11.39 -25.84
C ASN A 278 -1.36 -10.46 -24.65
N VAL A 279 -1.50 -9.17 -24.93
CA VAL A 279 -1.93 -8.17 -23.95
C VAL A 279 -3.23 -7.54 -24.43
N ASP A 280 -4.27 -7.73 -23.63
CA ASP A 280 -5.57 -7.10 -23.84
C ASP A 280 -5.63 -5.82 -23.01
N MET A 281 -5.72 -4.66 -23.65
CA MET A 281 -5.71 -3.37 -22.98
C MET A 281 -7.11 -2.98 -22.53
N VAL A 282 -7.21 -2.51 -21.29
CA VAL A 282 -8.44 -1.96 -20.71
C VAL A 282 -8.18 -0.50 -20.33
N MET A 283 -8.89 0.39 -20.99
CA MET A 283 -8.76 1.82 -20.80
C MET A 283 -10.11 2.47 -20.56
N ASN A 284 -10.13 3.55 -19.80
CA ASN A 284 -11.30 4.41 -19.73
C ASN A 284 -11.35 5.29 -20.97
N PHE A 285 -12.08 4.86 -21.99
CA PHE A 285 -12.24 5.63 -23.22
C PHE A 285 -12.97 6.97 -23.02
N PHE A 286 -13.61 7.15 -21.86
CA PHE A 286 -14.26 8.41 -21.52
C PHE A 286 -13.34 9.37 -20.72
N GLU A 287 -12.10 8.98 -20.45
CA GLU A 287 -11.14 9.88 -19.82
C GLU A 287 -10.88 11.09 -20.75
N GLY A 288 -11.27 12.28 -20.29
CA GLY A 288 -11.24 13.49 -21.12
C GLY A 288 -12.36 13.63 -22.16
N ALA A 289 -13.29 12.67 -22.22
CA ALA A 289 -14.47 12.79 -23.06
C ALA A 289 -15.41 13.89 -22.51
N SER A 290 -16.05 14.60 -23.41
CA SER A 290 -17.06 15.62 -23.06
C SER A 290 -18.24 15.54 -24.05
N ILE A 291 -19.42 15.82 -23.51
CA ILE A 291 -20.62 16.05 -24.29
C ILE A 291 -20.82 17.56 -24.36
N LYS A 292 -21.06 18.10 -25.54
CA LYS A 292 -21.28 19.55 -25.67
C LYS A 292 -22.55 19.94 -24.94
N SER A 293 -22.42 20.83 -23.94
CA SER A 293 -23.52 21.22 -23.07
C SER A 293 -24.69 21.91 -23.80
N SER A 294 -24.42 22.56 -24.92
CA SER A 294 -25.47 23.19 -25.73
C SER A 294 -26.56 22.23 -26.23
N ASP A 295 -26.24 20.95 -26.29
CA ASP A 295 -27.15 19.89 -26.80
C ASP A 295 -27.89 19.19 -25.65
N LEU A 296 -27.44 19.35 -24.41
CA LEU A 296 -28.00 18.69 -23.22
C LEU A 296 -28.98 19.53 -22.41
N ASP A 297 -28.89 20.85 -22.52
CA ASP A 297 -29.66 21.82 -21.67
C ASP A 297 -31.09 22.04 -22.16
N ASN A 298 -31.45 21.53 -23.32
CA ASN A 298 -32.78 21.68 -23.86
C ASN A 298 -33.63 20.44 -23.64
N ALA A 299 -34.67 20.60 -22.83
CA ALA A 299 -35.71 19.57 -22.73
C ALA A 299 -36.31 19.32 -24.10
N VAL A 300 -36.27 18.06 -24.54
CA VAL A 300 -36.78 17.64 -25.84
C VAL A 300 -38.26 17.34 -25.70
N LYS A 301 -39.08 17.76 -26.70
CA LYS A 301 -40.49 17.46 -26.69
C LYS A 301 -40.76 16.02 -27.11
N ASN A 302 -41.86 15.44 -26.61
CA ASN A 302 -42.26 14.13 -26.97
C ASN A 302 -42.45 14.01 -28.51
N GLY A 303 -41.81 13.00 -29.11
CA GLY A 303 -41.82 12.75 -30.56
C GLY A 303 -40.68 13.46 -31.33
N ASP A 304 -39.91 14.32 -30.68
CA ASP A 304 -38.73 14.96 -31.27
C ASP A 304 -37.50 14.04 -31.18
N SER A 305 -36.48 14.41 -31.94
CA SER A 305 -35.13 13.81 -31.83
C SER A 305 -34.12 14.88 -31.59
N ALA A 306 -33.18 14.62 -30.68
CA ALA A 306 -32.00 15.47 -30.43
C ALA A 306 -30.76 14.69 -30.86
N SER A 307 -29.82 15.38 -31.49
CA SER A 307 -28.50 14.84 -31.80
C SER A 307 -27.42 15.65 -31.08
N PHE A 308 -26.41 14.98 -30.61
CA PHE A 308 -25.22 15.58 -30.05
C PHE A 308 -23.98 14.84 -30.50
N ASP A 309 -22.85 15.56 -30.52
CA ASP A 309 -21.57 14.98 -30.83
C ASP A 309 -20.87 14.59 -29.53
N LEU A 310 -20.52 13.31 -29.41
CA LEU A 310 -19.63 12.84 -28.37
C LEU A 310 -18.20 13.10 -28.80
N PHE A 311 -17.55 14.06 -28.13
CA PHE A 311 -16.15 14.40 -28.37
C PHE A 311 -15.26 13.61 -27.42
N MET A 312 -14.46 12.69 -27.97
CA MET A 312 -13.56 11.82 -27.19
C MET A 312 -12.20 12.44 -26.87
N GLY A 313 -12.03 13.73 -27.04
CA GLY A 313 -10.76 14.45 -26.76
C GLY A 313 -9.74 14.34 -27.90
N LYS A 314 -8.54 14.87 -27.68
CA LYS A 314 -7.42 14.75 -28.64
C LYS A 314 -6.67 13.45 -28.38
N PHE A 315 -7.14 12.35 -28.91
CA PHE A 315 -6.45 11.06 -28.79
C PHE A 315 -5.71 10.75 -30.09
N SER A 316 -4.42 10.47 -29.94
CA SER A 316 -3.59 9.88 -30.99
C SER A 316 -2.97 8.60 -30.44
N PHE A 317 -3.73 7.55 -30.29
CA PHE A 317 -3.21 6.27 -29.86
C PHE A 317 -3.51 5.16 -30.90
N ARG A 318 -2.69 4.14 -30.87
CA ARG A 318 -2.84 2.97 -31.71
C ARG A 318 -3.26 1.80 -30.83
N LEU A 319 -4.40 1.21 -31.12
CA LEU A 319 -4.82 -0.04 -30.53
C LEU A 319 -4.31 -1.20 -31.40
N PHE A 320 -4.03 -2.32 -30.77
CA PHE A 320 -3.69 -3.55 -31.48
C PHE A 320 -4.70 -4.63 -31.07
N ASP A 321 -5.18 -5.40 -32.05
CA ASP A 321 -6.01 -6.57 -31.75
C ASP A 321 -5.16 -7.74 -31.20
N SER A 322 -5.82 -8.83 -30.84
CA SER A 322 -5.17 -10.04 -30.31
C SER A 322 -4.20 -10.70 -31.32
N GLU A 323 -4.27 -10.34 -32.60
CA GLU A 323 -3.38 -10.83 -33.66
C GLU A 323 -2.19 -9.88 -33.86
N GLY A 324 -2.13 -8.76 -33.12
CA GLY A 324 -1.06 -7.75 -33.21
C GLY A 324 -1.23 -6.82 -34.42
N LYS A 325 -2.42 -6.77 -35.01
CA LYS A 325 -2.76 -5.82 -36.07
C LYS A 325 -3.12 -4.49 -35.41
N GLU A 326 -2.52 -3.42 -35.89
CA GLU A 326 -2.85 -2.07 -35.45
C GLU A 326 -4.32 -1.75 -35.74
N LEU A 327 -5.08 -1.46 -34.68
CA LEU A 327 -6.39 -0.84 -34.78
C LEU A 327 -6.16 0.66 -34.66
N SER A 328 -6.38 1.40 -35.75
CA SER A 328 -6.37 2.86 -35.68
C SER A 328 -7.43 3.31 -34.68
N PHE A 329 -7.11 4.29 -33.82
CA PHE A 329 -8.14 4.92 -32.97
C PHE A 329 -9.27 5.58 -33.77
N TYR A 330 -9.01 5.88 -35.01
CA TYR A 330 -10.00 6.29 -35.99
C TYR A 330 -10.80 5.09 -36.56
N ASP A 331 -10.48 3.88 -36.11
CA ASP A 331 -11.27 2.72 -36.50
C ASP A 331 -12.64 2.80 -35.81
N PRO A 332 -13.75 2.91 -36.57
CA PRO A 332 -15.10 2.89 -36.03
C PRO A 332 -15.39 1.71 -35.10
N SER A 333 -14.60 0.63 -35.20
CA SER A 333 -14.75 -0.56 -34.36
C SER A 333 -14.48 -0.27 -32.88
N VAL A 334 -13.65 0.70 -32.55
CA VAL A 334 -13.36 1.08 -31.15
C VAL A 334 -14.52 1.85 -30.54
N LEU A 335 -15.05 2.84 -31.25
CA LEU A 335 -16.25 3.59 -30.81
C LEU A 335 -17.48 2.69 -30.73
N ARG A 336 -17.57 1.65 -31.60
CA ARG A 336 -18.64 0.63 -31.60
C ARG A 336 -18.61 -0.29 -30.38
N GLN A 337 -17.52 -0.29 -29.57
CA GLN A 337 -17.49 -1.03 -28.32
C GLN A 337 -18.24 -0.30 -27.20
N ILE A 338 -18.63 0.97 -27.39
CA ILE A 338 -19.45 1.69 -26.44
C ILE A 338 -20.90 1.18 -26.55
N VAL A 339 -21.37 0.54 -25.50
CA VAL A 339 -22.77 0.11 -25.40
C VAL A 339 -23.59 1.26 -24.84
N TRP A 340 -24.47 1.80 -25.64
CA TRP A 340 -25.38 2.86 -25.26
C TRP A 340 -26.72 2.30 -24.80
N THR A 341 -27.22 2.80 -23.68
CA THR A 341 -28.49 2.38 -23.09
C THR A 341 -29.28 3.59 -22.58
N SER A 342 -30.58 3.42 -22.54
CA SER A 342 -31.52 4.29 -21.84
C SER A 342 -32.03 3.56 -20.60
N SER A 343 -32.10 4.20 -19.46
CA SER A 343 -32.67 3.60 -18.26
C SER A 343 -34.16 3.39 -18.35
N ASP A 344 -34.85 4.08 -19.30
CA ASP A 344 -36.25 3.89 -19.63
C ASP A 344 -36.44 4.09 -21.15
N GLU A 345 -36.41 3.01 -21.87
CA GLU A 345 -36.60 3.00 -23.33
C GLU A 345 -38.03 3.38 -23.76
N SER A 346 -38.99 3.37 -22.84
CA SER A 346 -40.33 3.87 -23.13
C SER A 346 -40.39 5.40 -23.18
N VAL A 347 -39.45 6.08 -22.54
CA VAL A 347 -39.29 7.56 -22.53
C VAL A 347 -38.41 7.99 -23.71
N ALA A 348 -37.24 7.38 -23.87
CA ALA A 348 -36.36 7.68 -24.99
C ALA A 348 -35.45 6.50 -25.35
N THR A 349 -35.06 6.40 -26.62
CA THR A 349 -34.02 5.48 -27.11
C THR A 349 -32.80 6.26 -27.58
N ILE A 350 -31.65 5.60 -27.66
CA ILE A 350 -30.40 6.17 -28.14
C ILE A 350 -29.80 5.32 -29.26
N SER A 351 -29.29 5.97 -30.31
CA SER A 351 -28.50 5.35 -31.38
C SER A 351 -27.22 6.14 -31.62
N ALA A 352 -26.16 5.48 -32.08
CA ALA A 352 -24.90 6.06 -32.45
C ALA A 352 -24.63 5.89 -33.93
N GLU A 353 -24.25 6.95 -34.61
CA GLU A 353 -23.70 6.95 -35.95
C GLU A 353 -22.22 7.31 -35.89
N TYR A 354 -21.36 6.46 -36.44
CA TYR A 354 -19.94 6.61 -36.48
C TYR A 354 -19.49 7.08 -37.85
N GLU A 355 -18.82 8.22 -37.94
CA GLU A 355 -18.29 8.70 -39.22
C GLU A 355 -17.05 7.90 -39.60
N ASP A 356 -17.01 7.40 -40.87
CA ASP A 356 -15.88 6.61 -41.41
C ASP A 356 -14.74 7.51 -41.93
N ALA A 357 -14.53 8.69 -41.34
CA ALA A 357 -13.50 9.62 -41.77
C ALA A 357 -12.20 9.45 -40.97
N GLU A 358 -11.07 9.55 -41.65
CA GLU A 358 -9.70 9.33 -41.08
C GLU A 358 -9.31 10.27 -39.92
N GLU A 359 -10.12 11.30 -39.62
CA GLU A 359 -9.87 12.25 -38.53
C GLU A 359 -11.05 12.43 -37.55
N ALA A 360 -12.08 11.57 -37.62
CA ALA A 360 -13.28 11.75 -36.81
C ALA A 360 -13.14 11.17 -35.40
N ASN A 361 -12.76 12.01 -34.44
CA ASN A 361 -12.82 11.71 -33.00
C ASN A 361 -14.24 11.85 -32.44
N THR A 362 -15.27 11.80 -33.27
CA THR A 362 -16.64 12.08 -32.91
C THR A 362 -17.57 10.97 -33.38
N ALA A 363 -18.52 10.62 -32.51
CA ALA A 363 -19.66 9.83 -32.86
C ALA A 363 -20.90 10.73 -32.74
N LYS A 364 -21.76 10.71 -33.76
CA LYS A 364 -23.03 11.41 -33.70
C LYS A 364 -24.04 10.54 -32.96
N MET A 365 -24.46 11.03 -31.81
CA MET A 365 -25.44 10.38 -30.96
C MET A 365 -26.82 10.95 -31.25
N THR A 366 -27.80 10.07 -31.51
CA THR A 366 -29.19 10.50 -31.72
C THR A 366 -30.07 9.90 -30.63
N VAL A 367 -30.70 10.77 -29.85
CA VAL A 367 -31.74 10.39 -28.89
C VAL A 367 -33.10 10.63 -29.52
N LYS A 368 -33.90 9.61 -29.59
CA LYS A 368 -35.31 9.69 -30.06
C LYS A 368 -36.22 9.60 -28.84
N THR A 369 -37.02 10.63 -28.63
CA THR A 369 -37.98 10.69 -27.53
C THR A 369 -39.29 10.01 -27.92
N LEU A 370 -39.91 9.27 -27.01
CA LEU A 370 -41.08 8.45 -27.22
C LEU A 370 -42.26 8.84 -26.33
N ALA A 371 -41.97 9.26 -25.10
CA ALA A 371 -42.99 9.67 -24.12
C ALA A 371 -42.41 10.73 -23.17
N LYS A 372 -43.29 11.48 -22.51
CA LYS A 372 -42.91 12.42 -21.44
C LYS A 372 -42.38 11.65 -20.25
N GLY A 373 -41.30 12.15 -19.68
CA GLY A 373 -40.67 11.55 -18.49
C GLY A 373 -39.21 11.87 -18.38
N ASN A 374 -38.56 11.20 -17.43
CA ASN A 374 -37.13 11.29 -17.20
C ASN A 374 -36.46 9.96 -17.50
N THR A 375 -35.32 10.00 -18.15
CA THR A 375 -34.47 8.82 -18.35
C THR A 375 -32.99 9.21 -18.23
N VAL A 376 -32.13 8.22 -17.96
CA VAL A 376 -30.69 8.40 -17.97
C VAL A 376 -30.13 7.70 -19.20
N ILE A 377 -29.47 8.46 -20.04
CA ILE A 377 -28.71 7.92 -21.17
C ILE A 377 -27.30 7.60 -20.68
N LYS A 378 -26.85 6.37 -20.93
CA LYS A 378 -25.58 5.87 -20.44
C LYS A 378 -24.81 5.18 -21.54
N GLY A 379 -23.54 5.54 -21.73
CA GLY A 379 -22.57 4.78 -22.52
C GLY A 379 -21.63 4.00 -21.61
N THR A 380 -21.39 2.74 -21.92
CA THR A 380 -20.54 1.86 -21.13
C THR A 380 -19.51 1.18 -22.03
N VAL A 381 -18.26 1.11 -21.57
CA VAL A 381 -17.17 0.37 -22.19
C VAL A 381 -16.64 -0.65 -21.19
N ASN A 382 -16.50 -1.89 -21.62
CA ASN A 382 -15.98 -3.01 -20.82
C ASN A 382 -16.71 -3.21 -19.48
N ASP A 383 -17.99 -2.85 -19.39
CA ASP A 383 -18.84 -2.92 -18.19
C ASP A 383 -18.32 -2.11 -16.98
N GLU A 384 -17.23 -1.39 -17.13
CA GLU A 384 -16.52 -0.69 -16.02
C GLU A 384 -16.58 0.82 -16.17
N TYR A 385 -16.32 1.34 -17.36
CA TYR A 385 -16.24 2.78 -17.59
C TYR A 385 -17.54 3.32 -18.18
N THR A 386 -18.02 4.41 -17.62
CA THR A 386 -19.33 4.96 -18.02
C THR A 386 -19.29 6.47 -18.18
N ILE A 387 -20.07 6.94 -19.16
CA ILE A 387 -20.51 8.33 -19.28
C ILE A 387 -22.04 8.36 -19.26
N SER A 388 -22.63 9.33 -18.58
CA SER A 388 -24.08 9.41 -18.51
C SER A 388 -24.57 10.85 -18.38
N PHE A 389 -25.81 11.08 -18.84
CA PHE A 389 -26.54 12.32 -18.64
C PHE A 389 -28.03 12.07 -18.39
N ASN A 390 -28.66 12.96 -17.67
CA ASN A 390 -30.10 12.93 -17.43
C ASN A 390 -30.83 13.62 -18.58
N LEU A 391 -31.89 13.01 -19.05
CA LEU A 391 -32.76 13.54 -20.09
C LEU A 391 -34.17 13.73 -19.54
N GLU A 392 -34.70 14.96 -19.63
CA GLU A 392 -36.10 15.26 -19.37
C GLU A 392 -36.84 15.45 -20.70
N VAL A 393 -37.88 14.65 -20.95
CA VAL A 393 -38.77 14.79 -22.10
C VAL A 393 -40.05 15.48 -21.65
N LYS A 394 -40.37 16.64 -22.20
CA LYS A 394 -41.54 17.50 -21.87
C LYS A 394 -42.70 17.33 -22.80
#